data_b81357400cd6208531039bd3fce9197a
#
_entry.id   b81357400cd6208531039bd3fce9197a
#
_cell.length_a   1.000
_cell.length_b   1.000
_cell.length_c   1.000
_cell.angle_alpha   90.00
_cell.angle_beta   90.00
_cell.angle_gamma   90.00
#
_symmetry.space_group_name_H-M   'P 1'
#
loop_
_entity.id
_entity.type
_entity.pdbx_description
1 polymer ?
#
loop_
_entity_poly.entity_id
_entity_poly.type
_entity_poly.pdbx_seq_one_letter_code
_entity_poly.pdbx_strand_id
1 'polypeptide(L)'
;MINYVDDRLVFIDTETGGTDPFKHSLLSIGVVVWDKTNGIIAQKEFFVKSTKYHVTKEAQRINKFDLELHNAVAKDPKEVINGLIAFLKDFFPENMGFPVVGHNIQFDINFLKEFFKTNGRSFNKYFAHRSIDTYSIYKAMSMAGLIDKNLNSSADAFAYFNIKVQQRHSALYDCIATVELFEKLLSLLEKHKKEQ
;
A
#
# COMPACT_ATOMS: atom_id res chain seq x y z
N MET A 1 -24.52 19.86 -3.55
CA MET A 1 -23.61 19.37 -2.49
C MET A 1 -22.83 18.18 -3.07
N ILE A 2 -21.54 18.35 -3.28
CA ILE A 2 -20.65 17.26 -3.70
C ILE A 2 -20.54 16.35 -2.49
N ASN A 3 -21.01 15.10 -2.59
CA ASN A 3 -20.88 14.10 -1.54
C ASN A 3 -19.40 13.71 -1.46
N TYR A 4 -18.71 14.19 -0.46
CA TYR A 4 -17.30 13.94 -0.18
C TYR A 4 -17.00 12.51 0.36
N VAL A 5 -17.55 11.51 -0.30
CA VAL A 5 -17.02 10.15 -0.18
C VAL A 5 -15.72 10.00 -0.99
N ASP A 6 -15.45 10.98 -1.89
CA ASP A 6 -14.29 10.98 -2.79
C ASP A 6 -12.94 11.28 -2.11
N ASP A 7 -12.94 11.66 -0.82
CA ASP A 7 -11.73 12.06 -0.10
C ASP A 7 -11.11 10.95 0.78
N ARG A 8 -11.69 9.74 0.77
CA ARG A 8 -11.11 8.57 1.46
C ARG A 8 -10.34 7.69 0.51
N LEU A 9 -9.16 7.28 0.94
CA LEU A 9 -8.23 6.46 0.16
C LEU A 9 -7.77 5.26 1.00
N VAL A 10 -7.47 4.17 0.32
CA VAL A 10 -6.87 2.96 0.91
C VAL A 10 -5.42 2.88 0.47
N PHE A 11 -4.49 3.11 1.39
CA PHE A 11 -3.08 2.85 1.14
C PHE A 11 -2.79 1.38 1.38
N ILE A 12 -2.07 0.78 0.45
CA ILE A 12 -1.69 -0.63 0.50
C ILE A 12 -0.21 -0.77 0.19
N ASP A 13 0.44 -1.63 0.94
CA ASP A 13 1.79 -2.13 0.70
C ASP A 13 1.82 -3.63 0.99
N THR A 14 2.69 -4.39 0.34
CA THR A 14 2.77 -5.83 0.53
C THR A 14 4.20 -6.29 0.77
N GLU A 15 4.39 -7.18 1.76
CA GLU A 15 5.61 -7.96 1.86
C GLU A 15 5.47 -9.27 1.08
N THR A 16 6.46 -9.57 0.30
CA THR A 16 6.42 -10.71 -0.64
C THR A 16 7.69 -11.54 -0.60
N GLY A 17 7.58 -12.79 -0.99
CA GLY A 17 8.71 -13.70 -1.10
C GLY A 17 9.64 -13.44 -2.29
N GLY A 18 9.35 -12.45 -3.13
CA GLY A 18 10.10 -12.08 -4.32
C GLY A 18 9.27 -11.22 -5.25
N THR A 19 9.68 -11.07 -6.50
CA THR A 19 9.10 -10.07 -7.41
C THR A 19 8.05 -10.61 -8.38
N ASP A 20 7.87 -11.93 -8.47
CA ASP A 20 6.95 -12.56 -9.41
C ASP A 20 5.71 -13.08 -8.66
N PRO A 21 4.51 -12.46 -8.85
CA PRO A 21 3.29 -12.83 -8.14
C PRO A 21 2.79 -14.25 -8.46
N PHE A 22 3.25 -14.84 -9.55
CA PHE A 22 2.88 -16.21 -9.94
C PHE A 22 3.78 -17.28 -9.29
N LYS A 23 4.92 -16.89 -8.72
CA LYS A 23 5.92 -17.81 -8.16
C LYS A 23 6.17 -17.59 -6.68
N HIS A 24 6.07 -16.36 -6.21
CA HIS A 24 6.47 -16.01 -4.86
C HIS A 24 5.26 -15.79 -3.95
N SER A 25 5.45 -16.09 -2.68
CA SER A 25 4.39 -15.94 -1.69
C SER A 25 4.10 -14.48 -1.37
N LEU A 26 2.83 -14.14 -1.26
CA LEU A 26 2.39 -12.95 -0.53
C LEU A 26 2.52 -13.27 0.97
N LEU A 27 3.28 -12.47 1.71
CA LEU A 27 3.58 -12.69 3.12
C LEU A 27 2.68 -11.85 4.03
N SER A 28 2.61 -10.54 3.80
CA SER A 28 1.69 -9.67 4.53
C SER A 28 1.10 -8.57 3.65
N ILE A 29 0.02 -7.98 4.12
CA ILE A 29 -0.69 -6.86 3.50
C ILE A 29 -0.85 -5.79 4.56
N GLY A 30 -0.17 -4.66 4.41
CA GLY A 30 -0.39 -3.45 5.17
C GLY A 30 -1.50 -2.64 4.55
N VAL A 31 -2.42 -2.15 5.37
CA VAL A 31 -3.56 -1.36 4.93
C VAL A 31 -3.76 -0.17 5.85
N VAL A 32 -3.86 1.01 5.26
CA VAL A 32 -4.20 2.24 5.97
C VAL A 32 -5.38 2.90 5.26
N VAL A 33 -6.42 3.20 5.99
CA VAL A 33 -7.52 4.05 5.51
C VAL A 33 -7.20 5.48 5.90
N TRP A 34 -7.13 6.33 4.91
CA TRP A 34 -6.83 7.75 5.05
C TRP A 34 -8.02 8.60 4.62
N ASP A 35 -8.22 9.69 5.31
CA ASP A 35 -9.26 10.69 5.03
C ASP A 35 -8.59 12.06 4.93
N LYS A 36 -8.96 12.86 3.94
CA LYS A 36 -8.33 14.17 3.69
C LYS A 36 -8.42 15.14 4.87
N THR A 37 -9.48 15.05 5.65
CA THR A 37 -9.72 15.94 6.80
C THR A 37 -9.03 15.44 8.06
N ASN A 38 -9.03 14.12 8.27
CA ASN A 38 -8.64 13.50 9.54
C ASN A 38 -7.28 12.76 9.46
N GLY A 39 -6.67 12.66 8.28
CA GLY A 39 -5.45 11.86 8.08
C GLY A 39 -5.73 10.35 8.20
N ILE A 40 -4.88 9.61 8.88
CA ILE A 40 -5.06 8.18 9.11
C ILE A 40 -6.22 7.94 10.07
N ILE A 41 -7.29 7.29 9.60
CA ILE A 41 -8.49 6.97 10.41
C ILE A 41 -8.56 5.51 10.84
N ALA A 42 -7.88 4.60 10.12
CA ALA A 42 -7.77 3.20 10.50
C ALA A 42 -6.54 2.57 9.84
N GLN A 43 -6.00 1.53 10.49
CA GLN A 43 -4.85 0.80 9.95
C GLN A 43 -4.85 -0.64 10.42
N LYS A 44 -4.35 -1.56 9.60
CA LYS A 44 -4.25 -2.98 9.93
C LYS A 44 -3.21 -3.68 9.07
N GLU A 45 -2.55 -4.68 9.63
CA GLU A 45 -1.71 -5.62 8.90
C GLU A 45 -2.32 -7.01 8.92
N PHE A 46 -2.27 -7.69 7.78
CA PHE A 46 -2.77 -9.05 7.60
C PHE A 46 -1.62 -9.95 7.18
N PHE A 47 -1.32 -10.96 7.98
CA PHE A 47 -0.29 -11.94 7.68
C PHE A 47 -0.89 -13.17 7.02
N VAL A 48 -0.29 -13.61 5.91
CA VAL A 48 -0.84 -14.65 5.04
C VAL A 48 -0.12 -15.97 5.30
N LYS A 49 -0.86 -16.99 5.74
CA LYS A 49 -0.33 -18.34 5.91
C LYS A 49 -0.20 -19.05 4.55
N SER A 50 0.88 -19.79 4.38
CA SER A 50 1.08 -20.67 3.23
C SER A 50 1.49 -22.06 3.69
N THR A 51 1.05 -23.09 2.96
CA THR A 51 1.52 -24.46 3.18
C THR A 51 2.99 -24.63 2.79
N LYS A 52 3.45 -23.83 1.82
CA LYS A 52 4.84 -23.74 1.40
C LYS A 52 5.14 -22.31 1.00
N TYR A 53 6.09 -21.69 1.71
CA TYR A 53 6.54 -20.34 1.39
C TYR A 53 7.59 -20.36 0.28
N HIS A 54 7.34 -19.61 -0.77
CA HIS A 54 8.26 -19.37 -1.87
C HIS A 54 8.93 -18.01 -1.67
N VAL A 55 10.06 -18.00 -0.97
CA VAL A 55 10.80 -16.79 -0.61
C VAL A 55 12.21 -16.89 -1.17
N THR A 56 12.62 -15.90 -1.94
CA THR A 56 13.98 -15.80 -2.47
C THR A 56 14.95 -15.39 -1.36
N LYS A 57 16.23 -15.73 -1.50
CA LYS A 57 17.27 -15.32 -0.53
C LYS A 57 17.33 -13.79 -0.40
N GLU A 58 17.10 -13.07 -1.50
CA GLU A 58 17.10 -11.61 -1.51
C GLU A 58 15.90 -11.06 -0.73
N ALA A 59 14.68 -11.52 -1.01
CA ALA A 59 13.48 -11.12 -0.27
C ALA A 59 13.61 -11.45 1.24
N GLN A 60 14.14 -12.64 1.58
CA GLN A 60 14.37 -13.01 2.98
C GLN A 60 15.32 -12.03 3.68
N ARG A 61 16.39 -11.60 3.00
CA ARG A 61 17.35 -10.62 3.54
C ARG A 61 16.73 -9.24 3.72
N ILE A 62 15.90 -8.81 2.76
CA ILE A 62 15.23 -7.51 2.76
C ILE A 62 14.16 -7.45 3.85
N ASN A 63 13.21 -8.38 3.82
CA ASN A 63 12.05 -8.40 4.70
C ASN A 63 12.37 -8.98 6.09
N LYS A 64 13.60 -9.50 6.29
CA LYS A 64 14.01 -10.20 7.51
C LYS A 64 13.00 -11.29 7.91
N PHE A 65 12.46 -11.97 6.90
CA PHE A 65 11.39 -12.96 7.07
C PHE A 65 11.82 -14.08 8.00
N ASP A 66 11.12 -14.20 9.12
CA ASP A 66 11.23 -15.28 10.09
C ASP A 66 9.98 -16.14 10.02
N LEU A 67 10.15 -17.40 9.62
CA LEU A 67 9.04 -18.33 9.38
C LEU A 67 8.28 -18.67 10.66
N GLU A 68 8.95 -18.80 11.79
CA GLU A 68 8.32 -19.18 13.06
C GLU A 68 7.47 -18.02 13.59
N LEU A 69 8.03 -16.82 13.65
CA LEU A 69 7.32 -15.62 14.05
C LEU A 69 6.14 -15.32 13.12
N HIS A 70 6.34 -15.48 11.81
CA HIS A 70 5.28 -15.26 10.83
C HIS A 70 4.12 -16.24 11.03
N ASN A 71 4.42 -17.54 11.17
CA ASN A 71 3.38 -18.57 11.34
C ASN A 71 2.58 -18.41 12.64
N ALA A 72 3.14 -17.78 13.66
CA ALA A 72 2.44 -17.52 14.93
C ALA A 72 1.27 -16.53 14.75
N VAL A 73 1.32 -15.65 13.75
CA VAL A 73 0.31 -14.60 13.52
C VAL A 73 -0.43 -14.75 12.20
N ALA A 74 0.11 -15.50 11.24
CA ALA A 74 -0.45 -15.67 9.91
C ALA A 74 -1.76 -16.47 9.93
N LYS A 75 -2.72 -16.04 9.10
CA LYS A 75 -4.04 -16.63 8.96
C LYS A 75 -4.24 -17.26 7.59
N ASP A 76 -5.21 -18.16 7.51
CA ASP A 76 -5.61 -18.76 6.23
C ASP A 76 -5.92 -17.68 5.18
N PRO A 77 -5.52 -17.88 3.92
CA PRO A 77 -5.76 -16.92 2.84
C PRO A 77 -7.20 -16.44 2.72
N LYS A 78 -8.18 -17.32 2.90
CA LYS A 78 -9.61 -16.94 2.83
C LYS A 78 -10.02 -16.08 4.02
N GLU A 79 -9.49 -16.35 5.20
CA GLU A 79 -9.71 -15.52 6.39
C GLU A 79 -9.10 -14.13 6.20
N VAL A 80 -7.88 -14.06 5.63
CA VAL A 80 -7.23 -12.79 5.31
C VAL A 80 -8.06 -11.98 4.32
N ILE A 81 -8.52 -12.57 3.22
CA ILE A 81 -9.35 -11.88 2.23
C ILE A 81 -10.66 -11.40 2.87
N ASN A 82 -11.35 -12.25 3.62
CA ASN A 82 -12.60 -11.88 4.27
C ASN A 82 -12.38 -10.76 5.31
N GLY A 83 -11.31 -10.86 6.10
CA GLY A 83 -10.95 -9.86 7.09
C GLY A 83 -10.57 -8.51 6.48
N LEU A 84 -9.82 -8.51 5.36
CA LEU A 84 -9.48 -7.31 4.61
C LEU A 84 -10.73 -6.62 4.04
N ILE A 85 -11.62 -7.39 3.41
CA ILE A 85 -12.86 -6.84 2.85
C ILE A 85 -13.76 -6.31 3.96
N ALA A 86 -13.94 -7.06 5.06
CA ALA A 86 -14.74 -6.62 6.20
C ALA A 86 -14.19 -5.32 6.79
N PHE A 87 -12.87 -5.25 7.05
CA PHE A 87 -12.22 -4.06 7.56
C PHE A 87 -12.46 -2.82 6.68
N LEU A 88 -12.34 -2.96 5.35
CA LEU A 88 -12.54 -1.83 4.44
C LEU A 88 -14.02 -1.42 4.32
N LYS A 89 -14.96 -2.35 4.40
CA LYS A 89 -16.39 -2.05 4.35
C LYS A 89 -16.90 -1.16 5.49
N ASP A 90 -16.20 -1.12 6.61
CA ASP A 90 -16.54 -0.23 7.73
C ASP A 90 -16.32 1.26 7.37
N PHE A 91 -15.54 1.54 6.32
CA PHE A 91 -15.14 2.90 5.94
C PHE A 91 -15.66 3.36 4.58
N PHE A 92 -16.16 2.44 3.75
CA PHE A 92 -16.60 2.73 2.38
C PHE A 92 -18.01 2.23 2.13
N PRO A 93 -18.83 2.97 1.34
CA PRO A 93 -20.18 2.52 0.93
C PRO A 93 -20.16 1.18 0.20
N GLU A 94 -21.24 0.40 0.34
CA GLU A 94 -21.34 -0.98 -0.19
C GLU A 94 -21.07 -1.11 -1.70
N ASN A 95 -21.42 -0.12 -2.48
CA ASN A 95 -21.30 -0.16 -3.96
C ASN A 95 -20.10 0.60 -4.50
N MET A 96 -19.20 1.03 -3.62
CA MET A 96 -17.97 1.75 -4.00
C MET A 96 -16.79 0.77 -4.06
N GLY A 97 -16.07 0.76 -5.19
CA GLY A 97 -14.76 0.09 -5.24
C GLY A 97 -13.74 0.84 -4.39
N PHE A 98 -12.98 0.13 -3.56
CA PHE A 98 -11.96 0.73 -2.67
C PHE A 98 -10.87 1.43 -3.48
N PRO A 99 -10.67 2.76 -3.36
CA PRO A 99 -9.68 3.51 -4.12
C PRO A 99 -8.29 3.30 -3.54
N VAL A 100 -7.40 2.65 -4.31
CA VAL A 100 -6.09 2.21 -3.85
C VAL A 100 -5.01 3.24 -4.14
N VAL A 101 -4.15 3.46 -3.17
CA VAL A 101 -2.93 4.27 -3.24
C VAL A 101 -1.74 3.45 -2.75
N GLY A 102 -0.56 3.67 -3.32
CA GLY A 102 0.68 3.10 -2.82
C GLY A 102 1.90 3.68 -3.53
N HIS A 103 3.05 3.12 -3.25
CA HIS A 103 4.31 3.48 -3.90
C HIS A 103 4.70 2.39 -4.90
N ASN A 104 4.74 2.70 -6.19
CA ASN A 104 4.85 1.69 -7.24
C ASN A 104 3.75 0.62 -7.11
N ILE A 105 2.55 1.09 -6.83
CA ILE A 105 1.38 0.31 -6.39
C ILE A 105 0.99 -0.83 -7.33
N GLN A 106 1.40 -0.77 -8.59
CA GLN A 106 1.10 -1.84 -9.56
C GLN A 106 1.74 -3.17 -9.16
N PHE A 107 2.87 -3.14 -8.46
CA PHE A 107 3.51 -4.32 -7.89
C PHE A 107 2.56 -5.02 -6.89
N ASP A 108 2.05 -4.28 -5.92
CA ASP A 108 1.16 -4.78 -4.86
C ASP A 108 -0.17 -5.26 -5.44
N ILE A 109 -0.75 -4.49 -6.37
CA ILE A 109 -1.99 -4.86 -7.06
C ILE A 109 -1.83 -6.20 -7.82
N ASN A 110 -0.69 -6.47 -8.42
CA ASN A 110 -0.46 -7.73 -9.13
C ASN A 110 -0.40 -8.91 -8.16
N PHE A 111 0.26 -8.78 -7.02
CA PHE A 111 0.25 -9.79 -5.96
C PHE A 111 -1.15 -10.01 -5.39
N LEU A 112 -1.89 -8.95 -5.10
CA LEU A 112 -3.26 -9.03 -4.60
C LEU A 112 -4.21 -9.67 -5.63
N LYS A 113 -4.09 -9.32 -6.90
CA LYS A 113 -4.91 -9.95 -7.96
C LYS A 113 -4.70 -11.46 -8.03
N GLU A 114 -3.44 -11.91 -8.00
CA GLU A 114 -3.14 -13.34 -8.03
C GLU A 114 -3.57 -14.02 -6.72
N PHE A 115 -3.36 -13.39 -5.58
CA PHE A 115 -3.82 -13.87 -4.27
C PHE A 115 -5.34 -14.06 -4.21
N PHE A 116 -6.11 -13.08 -4.68
CA PHE A 116 -7.57 -13.21 -4.75
C PHE A 116 -8.00 -14.32 -5.69
N LYS A 117 -7.42 -14.36 -6.90
CA LYS A 117 -7.74 -15.34 -7.95
C LYS A 117 -7.47 -16.78 -7.50
N THR A 118 -6.32 -17.05 -6.91
CA THR A 118 -5.95 -18.39 -6.40
C THR A 118 -6.82 -18.86 -5.25
N ASN A 119 -7.51 -17.92 -4.57
CA ASN A 119 -8.49 -18.22 -3.52
C ASN A 119 -9.96 -18.12 -3.97
N GLY A 120 -10.21 -18.18 -5.30
CA GLY A 120 -11.55 -18.20 -5.89
C GLY A 120 -12.31 -16.87 -5.77
N ARG A 121 -11.61 -15.75 -5.68
CA ARG A 121 -12.18 -14.40 -5.58
C ARG A 121 -11.66 -13.51 -6.70
N SER A 122 -12.35 -12.40 -6.95
CA SER A 122 -11.91 -11.37 -7.89
C SER A 122 -11.53 -10.10 -7.12
N PHE A 123 -10.30 -9.63 -7.28
CA PHE A 123 -9.83 -8.36 -6.76
C PHE A 123 -10.70 -7.19 -7.26
N ASN A 124 -10.97 -7.16 -8.56
CA ASN A 124 -11.73 -6.10 -9.22
C ASN A 124 -13.20 -6.00 -8.75
N LYS A 125 -13.72 -7.00 -8.01
CA LYS A 125 -15.05 -6.92 -7.41
C LYS A 125 -15.09 -5.93 -6.23
N TYR A 126 -13.96 -5.71 -5.58
CA TYR A 126 -13.87 -4.95 -4.33
C TYR A 126 -13.07 -3.65 -4.48
N PHE A 127 -12.06 -3.65 -5.33
CA PHE A 127 -11.15 -2.53 -5.48
C PHE A 127 -11.43 -1.74 -6.76
N ALA A 128 -11.24 -0.44 -6.71
CA ALA A 128 -11.40 0.44 -7.85
C ALA A 128 -10.44 0.07 -8.99
N HIS A 129 -10.88 0.30 -10.22
CA HIS A 129 -10.05 0.01 -11.40
C HIS A 129 -8.81 0.91 -11.49
N ARG A 130 -8.93 2.16 -11.01
CA ARG A 130 -7.84 3.14 -11.03
C ARG A 130 -7.18 3.19 -9.66
N SER A 131 -5.87 3.42 -9.67
CA SER A 131 -5.05 3.58 -8.46
C SER A 131 -4.24 4.87 -8.55
N ILE A 132 -3.80 5.35 -7.40
CA ILE A 132 -2.89 6.49 -7.29
C ILE A 132 -1.50 5.94 -6.92
N ASP A 133 -0.49 6.32 -7.69
CA ASP A 133 0.89 5.92 -7.47
C ASP A 133 1.74 7.13 -7.06
N THR A 134 2.24 7.11 -5.84
CA THR A 134 3.05 8.20 -5.28
C THR A 134 4.39 8.36 -6.03
N TYR A 135 4.96 7.26 -6.57
CA TYR A 135 6.14 7.36 -7.44
C TYR A 135 5.87 8.23 -8.67
N SER A 136 4.75 7.97 -9.35
CA SER A 136 4.36 8.73 -10.54
C SER A 136 4.11 10.20 -10.23
N ILE A 137 3.50 10.50 -9.07
CA ILE A 137 3.24 11.88 -8.64
C ILE A 137 4.56 12.65 -8.44
N TYR A 138 5.45 12.15 -7.58
CA TYR A 138 6.67 12.92 -7.31
C TYR A 138 7.61 12.97 -8.53
N LYS A 139 7.56 11.96 -9.40
CA LYS A 139 8.32 12.00 -10.65
C LYS A 139 7.82 13.11 -11.57
N ALA A 140 6.51 13.27 -11.72
CA ALA A 140 5.92 14.38 -12.46
C ALA A 140 6.28 15.74 -11.82
N MET A 141 6.24 15.82 -10.48
CA MET A 141 6.63 17.04 -9.74
C MET A 141 8.11 17.37 -9.91
N SER A 142 9.02 16.38 -9.94
CA SER A 142 10.44 16.59 -10.23
C SER A 142 10.62 17.11 -11.66
N MET A 143 9.92 16.54 -12.63
CA MET A 143 9.98 17.04 -14.03
C MET A 143 9.42 18.46 -14.18
N ALA A 144 8.45 18.85 -13.35
CA ALA A 144 7.91 20.20 -13.29
C ALA A 144 8.78 21.19 -12.47
N GLY A 145 9.89 20.73 -11.87
CA GLY A 145 10.79 21.58 -11.07
C GLY A 145 10.28 21.87 -9.64
N LEU A 146 9.20 21.21 -9.20
CA LEU A 146 8.66 21.37 -7.84
C LEU A 146 9.47 20.58 -6.80
N ILE A 147 10.19 19.57 -7.23
CA ILE A 147 11.16 18.79 -6.44
C ILE A 147 12.51 18.93 -7.14
N ASP A 148 13.52 19.42 -6.41
CA ASP A 148 14.85 19.73 -6.95
C ASP A 148 15.80 18.52 -7.09
N LYS A 149 15.30 17.32 -6.76
CA LYS A 149 16.04 16.05 -6.84
C LYS A 149 15.34 15.02 -7.70
N ASN A 150 16.14 14.19 -8.35
CA ASN A 150 15.66 13.00 -9.02
C ASN A 150 15.57 11.84 -8.01
N LEU A 151 14.34 11.61 -7.50
CA LEU A 151 14.07 10.52 -6.56
C LEU A 151 13.75 9.24 -7.36
N ASN A 152 14.42 8.14 -7.05
CA ASN A 152 14.29 6.89 -7.80
C ASN A 152 13.71 5.74 -6.99
N SER A 153 13.58 5.90 -5.68
CA SER A 153 13.06 4.88 -4.76
C SER A 153 12.23 5.51 -3.65
N SER A 154 11.43 4.68 -2.95
CA SER A 154 10.76 5.10 -1.72
C SER A 154 11.74 5.60 -0.67
N ALA A 155 12.92 4.98 -0.55
CA ALA A 155 13.95 5.38 0.38
C ALA A 155 14.48 6.80 0.07
N ASP A 156 14.69 7.12 -1.22
CA ASP A 156 15.09 8.48 -1.62
C ASP A 156 14.02 9.51 -1.30
N ALA A 157 12.74 9.17 -1.60
CA ALA A 157 11.61 10.04 -1.31
C ALA A 157 11.43 10.26 0.20
N PHE A 158 11.50 9.21 1.00
CA PHE A 158 11.41 9.32 2.45
C PHE A 158 12.55 10.16 3.04
N ALA A 159 13.79 9.96 2.56
CA ALA A 159 14.93 10.78 2.99
C ALA A 159 14.75 12.25 2.60
N TYR A 160 14.32 12.53 1.37
CA TYR A 160 14.10 13.89 0.89
C TYR A 160 13.07 14.66 1.71
N PHE A 161 11.96 14.00 2.05
CA PHE A 161 10.88 14.59 2.84
C PHE A 161 11.06 14.43 4.37
N ASN A 162 12.19 13.91 4.84
CA ASN A 162 12.48 13.63 6.25
C ASN A 162 11.47 12.72 6.93
N ILE A 163 10.94 11.74 6.18
CA ILE A 163 9.99 10.75 6.68
C ILE A 163 10.76 9.63 7.39
N LYS A 164 10.41 9.36 8.65
CA LYS A 164 11.02 8.31 9.46
C LYS A 164 10.14 7.07 9.49
N VAL A 165 10.60 5.99 8.87
CA VAL A 165 9.90 4.70 8.94
C VAL A 165 10.30 3.99 10.23
N GLN A 166 9.35 3.70 11.12
CA GLN A 166 9.61 3.07 12.42
C GLN A 166 10.23 1.67 12.27
N GLN A 167 9.70 0.89 11.35
CA GLN A 167 10.18 -0.45 11.03
C GLN A 167 10.12 -0.68 9.53
N ARG A 168 11.27 -0.53 8.86
CA ARG A 168 11.38 -0.81 7.42
C ARG A 168 11.11 -2.28 7.15
N HIS A 169 10.46 -2.55 6.01
CA HIS A 169 10.05 -3.88 5.58
C HIS A 169 9.01 -4.52 6.53
N SER A 170 8.08 -3.70 6.99
CA SER A 170 6.78 -4.09 7.49
C SER A 170 5.75 -3.40 6.61
N ALA A 171 4.89 -4.17 5.96
CA ALA A 171 3.90 -3.65 5.04
C ALA A 171 3.06 -2.51 5.66
N LEU A 172 2.71 -2.61 6.94
CA LEU A 172 1.96 -1.56 7.62
C LEU A 172 2.78 -0.27 7.79
N TYR A 173 4.03 -0.36 8.25
CA TYR A 173 4.85 0.84 8.47
C TYR A 173 5.30 1.50 7.17
N ASP A 174 5.51 0.73 6.09
CA ASP A 174 5.77 1.26 4.76
C ASP A 174 4.51 1.92 4.16
N CYS A 175 3.28 1.40 4.43
CA CYS A 175 2.02 2.09 4.16
C CYS A 175 1.93 3.45 4.88
N ILE A 176 2.19 3.49 6.18
CA ILE A 176 2.12 4.73 6.99
C ILE A 176 3.10 5.78 6.44
N ALA A 177 4.32 5.37 6.11
CA ALA A 177 5.31 6.26 5.50
C ALA A 177 4.86 6.76 4.11
N THR A 178 4.16 5.92 3.35
CA THR A 178 3.59 6.30 2.04
C THR A 178 2.44 7.29 2.20
N VAL A 179 1.63 7.19 3.26
CA VAL A 179 0.63 8.22 3.61
C VAL A 179 1.32 9.55 3.89
N GLU A 180 2.34 9.57 4.75
CA GLU A 180 3.08 10.80 5.06
C GLU A 180 3.71 11.41 3.80
N LEU A 181 4.29 10.59 2.92
CA LEU A 181 4.80 11.05 1.62
C LEU A 181 3.70 11.70 0.79
N PHE A 182 2.54 11.06 0.68
CA PHE A 182 1.40 11.56 -0.09
C PHE A 182 0.92 12.93 0.44
N GLU A 183 0.80 13.09 1.76
CA GLU A 183 0.45 14.36 2.40
C GLU A 183 1.47 15.47 2.11
N LYS A 184 2.78 15.16 2.13
CA LYS A 184 3.84 16.11 1.75
C LYS A 184 3.72 16.53 0.30
N LEU A 185 3.44 15.59 -0.61
CA LEU A 185 3.24 15.89 -2.04
C LEU A 185 2.01 16.78 -2.26
N LEU A 186 0.88 16.49 -1.59
CA LEU A 186 -0.31 17.33 -1.65
C LEU A 186 -0.02 18.75 -1.13
N SER A 187 0.68 18.86 0.00
CA SER A 187 1.04 20.16 0.59
C SER A 187 1.91 21.00 -0.35
N LEU A 188 2.85 20.39 -1.08
CA LEU A 188 3.66 21.10 -2.07
C LEU A 188 2.81 21.64 -3.23
N LEU A 189 1.87 20.83 -3.74
CA LEU A 189 0.97 21.24 -4.80
C LEU A 189 0.05 22.39 -4.37
N GLU A 190 -0.49 22.33 -3.15
CA GLU A 190 -1.35 23.38 -2.59
C GLU A 190 -0.57 24.69 -2.36
N LYS A 191 0.69 24.60 -1.91
CA LYS A 191 1.57 25.78 -1.72
C LYS A 191 1.84 26.47 -3.05
N HIS A 192 2.22 25.70 -4.06
CA HIS A 192 2.50 26.26 -5.40
C HIS A 192 1.28 26.92 -6.03
N LYS A 193 0.07 26.40 -5.79
CA LYS A 193 -1.20 27.03 -6.24
C LYS A 193 -1.45 28.40 -5.61
N LYS A 194 -0.98 28.66 -4.38
CA LYS A 194 -1.16 29.94 -3.69
C LYS A 194 -0.15 31.00 -4.09
N GLU A 195 0.96 30.60 -4.69
CA GLU A 195 2.06 31.48 -5.14
C GLU A 195 1.86 31.97 -6.59
N GLN A 196 0.86 31.47 -7.30
CA GLN A 196 0.40 31.92 -8.63
C GLN A 196 -0.79 32.86 -8.52
#